data_04921b75a3048239571c20ac332b704d
#
_entry.id   04921b75a3048239571c20ac332b704d
#
_cell.length_a   1.000
_cell.length_b   1.000
_cell.length_c   1.000
_cell.angle_alpha   90.00
_cell.angle_beta   90.00
_cell.angle_gamma   90.00
#
_symmetry.space_group_name_H-M   'P 1'
#
loop_
_entity.id
_entity.type
_entity.pdbx_description
1 polymer ?
#
loop_
_entity_poly.entity_id
_entity_poly.type
_entity_poly.pdbx_seq_one_letter_code
_entity_poly.pdbx_strand_id
1 'polypeptide(L)' 'MTWMTRTGVSKRIAARQQRLAAFPGEGKPPADQACELLCEDHVGTYALPYRCSWTKGTWRSIATGEPVRAGVVGWREVD' A
#
# COMPACT_ATOMS: atom_id res chain seq x y z
N MET A 1 33.15 13.03 1.17
CA MET A 1 31.68 13.04 1.01
C MET A 1 31.23 11.81 0.31
N THR A 2 31.40 10.74 0.97
CA THR A 2 31.07 9.44 0.41
C THR A 2 29.58 9.18 0.34
N TRP A 3 28.81 9.93 1.10
CA TRP A 3 27.38 9.78 1.07
C TRP A 3 26.78 10.03 -0.31
N MET A 4 27.48 10.70 -1.18
CA MET A 4 27.02 10.92 -2.55
C MET A 4 26.84 9.63 -3.33
N THR A 5 27.61 8.64 -3.00
CA THR A 5 27.58 7.39 -3.76
C THR A 5 26.32 6.56 -3.54
N ARG A 6 25.51 6.92 -2.55
CA ARG A 6 24.30 6.18 -2.24
C ARG A 6 23.07 6.74 -2.89
N THR A 7 23.23 7.63 -3.84
CA THR A 7 22.10 8.32 -4.45
C THR A 7 21.04 7.35 -5.00
N GLY A 8 21.46 6.33 -5.72
CA GLY A 8 20.52 5.38 -6.29
C GLY A 8 19.74 4.61 -5.25
N VAL A 9 20.45 4.13 -4.24
CA VAL A 9 19.80 3.39 -3.14
C VAL A 9 18.88 4.31 -2.34
N SER A 10 19.34 5.53 -2.09
CA SER A 10 18.55 6.51 -1.35
C SER A 10 17.28 6.87 -2.09
N LYS A 11 17.31 6.95 -3.41
CA LYS A 11 16.11 7.23 -4.19
C LYS A 11 15.06 6.13 -4.05
N ARG A 12 15.47 4.87 -4.06
CA ARG A 12 14.54 3.77 -3.87
C ARG A 12 13.92 3.80 -2.49
N ILE A 13 14.73 4.03 -1.47
CA ILE A 13 14.24 4.11 -0.10
C ILE A 13 13.30 5.29 0.04
N ALA A 14 13.66 6.44 -0.50
CA ALA A 14 12.83 7.62 -0.42
C ALA A 14 11.50 7.44 -1.15
N ALA A 15 11.52 6.82 -2.33
CA ALA A 15 10.31 6.56 -3.09
C ALA A 15 9.37 5.63 -2.34
N ARG A 16 9.92 4.57 -1.73
CA ARG A 16 9.10 3.65 -0.93
C ARG A 16 8.50 4.37 0.27
N GLN A 17 9.31 5.16 0.97
CA GLN A 17 8.84 5.90 2.13
C GLN A 17 7.78 6.94 1.75
N GLN A 18 7.93 7.60 0.62
CA GLN A 18 6.93 8.54 0.15
C GLN A 18 5.61 7.84 -0.16
N ARG A 19 5.67 6.67 -0.76
CA ARG A 19 4.47 5.90 -1.05
C ARG A 19 3.80 5.42 0.23
N LEU A 20 4.58 4.92 1.18
CA LEU A 20 4.04 4.52 2.48
C LEU A 20 3.41 5.70 3.21
N ALA A 21 4.02 6.87 3.13
CA ALA A 21 3.46 8.07 3.75
C ALA A 21 2.14 8.50 3.10
N ALA A 22 1.97 8.22 1.82
CA ALA A 22 0.72 8.52 1.12
C ALA A 22 -0.40 7.53 1.49
N PHE A 23 -0.05 6.41 2.11
CA PHE A 23 -1.01 5.41 2.59
C PHE A 23 -0.86 5.26 4.10
N PRO A 24 -1.31 6.25 4.88
CA PRO A 24 -0.96 6.35 6.29
C PRO A 24 -1.80 5.50 7.23
N GLY A 25 -2.66 4.65 6.73
CA GLY A 25 -3.49 3.82 7.57
C GLY A 25 -2.67 3.03 8.57
N GLU A 26 -3.08 3.04 9.82
CA GLU A 26 -2.39 2.35 10.90
C GLU A 26 -3.34 1.44 11.64
N GLY A 27 -2.77 0.37 12.17
CA GLY A 27 -3.53 -0.58 12.95
C GLY A 27 -4.55 -1.32 12.12
N LYS A 28 -5.65 -1.68 12.75
CA LYS A 28 -6.70 -2.44 12.10
C LYS A 28 -7.54 -1.53 11.21
N PRO A 29 -7.72 -1.90 9.92
CA PRO A 29 -8.55 -1.06 9.03
C PRO A 29 -10.00 -1.02 9.50
N PRO A 30 -10.72 0.07 9.17
CA PRO A 30 -12.15 0.13 9.46
C PRO A 30 -12.90 -0.88 8.59
N ALA A 31 -13.84 -1.59 9.19
CA ALA A 31 -14.60 -2.62 8.50
C ALA A 31 -15.50 -2.00 7.43
N ASP A 32 -15.55 -2.64 6.27
CA ASP A 32 -16.47 -2.30 5.19
C ASP A 32 -16.34 -0.86 4.66
N GLN A 33 -15.19 -0.25 4.86
CA GLN A 33 -14.89 1.09 4.38
C GLN A 33 -14.07 1.01 3.10
N ALA A 34 -14.42 1.82 2.10
CA ALA A 34 -13.65 1.87 0.86
C ALA A 34 -12.25 2.42 1.12
N CYS A 35 -11.26 1.69 0.68
CA CYS A 35 -9.85 2.05 0.86
C CYS A 35 -9.07 1.82 -0.41
N GLU A 36 -7.99 2.58 -0.56
CA GLU A 36 -6.98 2.31 -1.56
C GLU A 36 -5.81 1.61 -0.88
N LEU A 37 -5.22 0.66 -1.58
CA LEU A 37 -4.16 -0.17 -1.01
C LEU A 37 -2.84 0.05 -1.72
N LEU A 38 -1.78 0.06 -0.93
CA LEU A 38 -0.41 0.00 -1.43
C LEU A 38 0.11 -1.41 -1.20
N CYS A 39 0.59 -2.03 -2.26
CA CYS A 39 1.12 -3.39 -2.20
C CYS A 39 2.60 -3.38 -2.54
N GLU A 40 3.27 -4.47 -2.20
CA GLU A 40 4.69 -4.61 -2.49
C GLU A 40 5.00 -6.03 -2.94
N ASP A 41 5.83 -6.15 -3.98
CA ASP A 41 6.36 -7.42 -4.42
C ASP A 41 7.88 -7.30 -4.58
N HIS A 42 8.49 -8.27 -5.23
CA HIS A 42 9.96 -8.27 -5.41
C HIS A 42 10.46 -7.17 -6.35
N VAL A 43 9.58 -6.53 -7.09
CA VAL A 43 9.94 -5.43 -7.98
C VAL A 43 9.85 -4.09 -7.25
N GLY A 44 8.93 -3.95 -6.33
CA GLY A 44 8.74 -2.71 -5.57
C GLY A 44 7.32 -2.52 -5.11
N THR A 45 6.99 -1.30 -4.74
CA THR A 45 5.65 -0.95 -4.26
C THR A 45 4.79 -0.46 -5.43
N TYR A 46 3.49 -0.72 -5.33
CA TYR A 46 2.52 -0.25 -6.32
C TYR A 46 1.16 -0.09 -5.66
N ALA A 47 0.39 0.87 -6.16
CA ALA A 47 -0.98 1.06 -5.71
C ALA A 47 -1.89 0.16 -6.53
N LEU A 48 -2.82 -0.53 -5.87
CA LEU A 48 -3.81 -1.32 -6.59
C LEU A 48 -4.73 -0.40 -7.39
N PRO A 49 -5.07 -0.79 -8.61
CA PRO A 49 -5.91 0.06 -9.48
C PRO A 49 -7.40 -0.01 -9.15
N TYR A 50 -7.78 -0.61 -8.04
CA TYR A 50 -9.18 -0.71 -7.64
C TYR A 50 -9.30 -0.56 -6.12
N ARG A 51 -10.49 -0.18 -5.68
CA ARG A 51 -10.76 0.02 -4.27
C ARG A 51 -11.11 -1.29 -3.59
N CYS A 52 -10.73 -1.38 -2.32
CA CYS A 52 -10.95 -2.58 -1.52
C CYS A 52 -11.59 -2.20 -0.19
N SER A 53 -12.11 -3.20 0.49
CA SER A 53 -12.61 -3.03 1.85
C SER A 53 -12.07 -4.15 2.73
N TRP A 54 -11.94 -3.85 4.00
CA TRP A 54 -11.54 -4.84 5.01
C TRP A 54 -12.81 -5.56 5.49
N THR A 55 -12.97 -6.78 5.06
CA THR A 55 -14.19 -7.54 5.34
C THR A 55 -13.82 -8.95 5.75
N LYS A 56 -14.35 -9.40 6.87
CA LYS A 56 -14.12 -10.76 7.38
C LYS A 56 -12.63 -11.06 7.57
N GLY A 57 -11.89 -10.07 8.05
CA GLY A 57 -10.49 -10.25 8.39
C GLY A 57 -9.54 -10.26 7.21
N THR A 58 -9.95 -9.81 6.03
CA THR A 58 -9.08 -9.72 4.89
C THR A 58 -9.48 -8.58 3.97
N TRP A 59 -8.55 -8.14 3.14
CA TRP A 59 -8.84 -7.16 2.10
C TRP A 59 -9.54 -7.83 0.93
N ARG A 60 -10.62 -7.21 0.45
CA ARG A 60 -11.38 -7.73 -0.69
C ARG A 60 -11.69 -6.60 -1.66
N SER A 61 -11.70 -6.92 -2.95
CA SER A 61 -12.14 -5.97 -3.96
C SER A 61 -13.61 -5.63 -3.76
N ILE A 62 -13.94 -4.35 -3.75
CA ILE A 62 -15.34 -3.94 -3.62
C ILE A 62 -16.14 -4.38 -4.84
N ALA A 63 -15.53 -4.30 -6.02
CA ALA A 63 -16.22 -4.62 -7.26
C ALA A 63 -16.54 -6.11 -7.40
N THR A 64 -15.64 -6.99 -6.97
CA THR A 64 -15.80 -8.42 -7.20
C THR A 64 -16.00 -9.24 -5.93
N GLY A 65 -15.62 -8.70 -4.78
CA GLY A 65 -15.66 -9.45 -3.52
C GLY A 65 -14.51 -10.43 -3.35
N GLU A 66 -13.61 -10.51 -4.33
CA GLU A 66 -12.50 -11.43 -4.24
C GLU A 66 -11.41 -10.93 -3.30
N PRO A 67 -10.75 -11.83 -2.58
CA PRO A 67 -9.68 -11.43 -1.68
C PRO A 67 -8.46 -10.92 -2.45
N VAL A 68 -7.79 -9.94 -1.85
CA VAL A 68 -6.54 -9.41 -2.39
C VAL A 68 -5.43 -10.40 -2.05
N ARG A 69 -4.71 -10.85 -3.08
CA ARG A 69 -3.64 -11.83 -2.90
C ARG A 69 -2.25 -11.22 -2.85
N ALA A 70 -2.16 -9.93 -3.13
CA ALA A 70 -0.89 -9.21 -3.09
C ALA A 70 -0.51 -8.88 -1.64
N GLY A 71 0.77 -8.61 -1.43
CA GLY A 71 1.25 -8.22 -0.11
C GLY A 71 0.93 -6.77 0.17
N VAL A 72 -0.09 -6.51 0.96
CA VAL A 72 -0.52 -5.16 1.31
C VAL A 72 0.40 -4.60 2.38
N VAL A 73 1.00 -3.44 2.11
CA VAL A 73 1.90 -2.78 3.06
C VAL A 73 1.38 -1.43 3.54
N GLY A 74 0.30 -0.95 2.95
CA GLY A 74 -0.31 0.31 3.37
C GLY A 74 -1.73 0.43 2.86
N TRP A 75 -2.51 1.30 3.51
CA TRP A 75 -3.87 1.57 3.08
C TRP A 75 -4.26 2.98 3.46
N ARG A 76 -5.27 3.50 2.78
CA ARG A 76 -5.86 4.80 3.15
C ARG A 76 -7.34 4.77 2.80
N GLU A 77 -8.14 5.47 3.62
CA GLU A 77 -9.56 5.56 3.38
C GLU A 77 -9.83 6.46 2.18
N VAL A 78 -10.89 6.13 1.45
CA VAL A 78 -11.36 6.91 0.30
C VAL A 78 -12.75 7.41 0.63
N ASP A 79 -12.96 8.68 0.36
CA ASP A 79 -14.28 9.29 0.57
C ASP A 79 -15.29 8.90 -0.50
#